data_d843384afe181ff98648fcf6193efcec
#
_entry.id   d843384afe181ff98648fcf6193efcec
#
_cell.length_a   1.000
_cell.length_b   1.000
_cell.length_c   1.000
_cell.angle_alpha   90.00
_cell.angle_beta   90.00
_cell.angle_gamma   90.00
#
_symmetry.space_group_name_H-M   'P 1'
#
loop_
_entity.id
_entity.type
_entity.pdbx_description
1 polymer ?
#
loop_
_entity_poly.entity_id
_entity_poly.type
_entity_poly.pdbx_seq_one_letter_code
_entity_poly.pdbx_strand_id
1 'polypeptide(L)'
;MSRVLIIGAGGVGKVVTHKCAQVSEIFTDIMLASRTKSKCDAIAKTIDRQIQTAQVDADNVPELVALIRMFQPDMIINVALPYQDLHIMDACLETNIHYLDTANYEPIDEAKFCYQWQWDYHHRFKEKGIMALLGCGFDPGVTNVFTAYAKKHHFDRIDELSIIDCNAGDHGQPFATNFNPEINIREITQNGRYYENGQWIEIDALSNSQMFDFPEGIGPKKIYLIYHEELESLIKHFTDIKKATFWMTFSDSYITHLKVLQNIGMTRIDPVMFEGKEIVPLQFLKAVLPDPSSLGPLTKGRTCIGCVVQGEKDAQRKDYYIYNICNHEEAYKEVGSQAISYTTGVPAMIGAKMMLSGTWMKPGVFNMEQFDPDPFMENLTNYGLPWKEMIL
;
A
#
# COMPACT_ATOMS: atom_id res chain seq x y z
N MET A 1 -4.06 -14.29 -22.08
CA MET A 1 -2.68 -13.80 -22.30
C MET A 1 -2.72 -12.29 -22.16
N SER A 2 -2.03 -11.75 -21.19
CA SER A 2 -2.18 -10.32 -20.87
C SER A 2 -0.83 -9.62 -20.77
N ARG A 3 -0.82 -8.37 -21.22
CA ARG A 3 0.34 -7.48 -21.21
C ARG A 3 0.17 -6.47 -20.09
N VAL A 4 1.17 -6.32 -19.22
CA VAL A 4 1.09 -5.38 -18.10
C VAL A 4 2.22 -4.35 -18.16
N LEU A 5 1.86 -3.09 -17.90
CA LEU A 5 2.79 -1.99 -17.71
C LEU A 5 2.86 -1.67 -16.22
N ILE A 6 4.03 -1.88 -15.61
CA ILE A 6 4.29 -1.56 -14.21
C ILE A 6 4.97 -0.19 -14.18
N ILE A 7 4.40 0.77 -13.45
CA ILE A 7 4.96 2.11 -13.29
C ILE A 7 5.49 2.26 -11.87
N GLY A 8 6.81 2.47 -11.74
CA GLY A 8 7.52 2.58 -10.47
C GLY A 8 8.57 1.49 -10.29
N ALA A 9 9.84 1.88 -10.17
CA ALA A 9 11.00 0.99 -10.02
C ALA A 9 11.66 1.10 -8.63
N GLY A 10 10.82 1.17 -7.59
CA GLY A 10 11.20 1.09 -6.18
C GLY A 10 11.18 -0.35 -5.65
N GLY A 11 11.21 -0.50 -4.32
CA GLY A 11 11.13 -1.80 -3.65
C GLY A 11 9.87 -2.58 -4.00
N VAL A 12 8.70 -1.92 -3.99
CA VAL A 12 7.41 -2.52 -4.36
C VAL A 12 7.39 -2.88 -5.84
N GLY A 13 7.83 -1.98 -6.73
CA GLY A 13 7.91 -2.26 -8.17
C GLY A 13 8.78 -3.46 -8.52
N LYS A 14 9.89 -3.65 -7.77
CA LYS A 14 10.74 -4.85 -7.88
C LYS A 14 9.94 -6.11 -7.53
N VAL A 15 9.21 -6.11 -6.40
CA VAL A 15 8.38 -7.26 -5.99
C VAL A 15 7.31 -7.56 -7.03
N VAL A 16 6.54 -6.55 -7.45
CA VAL A 16 5.47 -6.72 -8.45
C VAL A 16 6.02 -7.31 -9.75
N THR A 17 7.16 -6.80 -10.23
CA THR A 17 7.77 -7.31 -11.46
C THR A 17 8.20 -8.76 -11.33
N HIS A 18 8.84 -9.14 -10.20
CA HIS A 18 9.20 -10.53 -9.92
C HIS A 18 7.98 -11.45 -9.85
N LYS A 19 6.94 -11.02 -9.10
CA LYS A 19 5.72 -11.82 -8.91
C LYS A 19 4.92 -11.97 -10.20
N CYS A 20 4.78 -10.93 -11.01
CA CYS A 20 4.17 -11.04 -12.34
C CYS A 20 4.98 -11.99 -13.25
N ALA A 21 6.30 -11.94 -13.17
CA ALA A 21 7.16 -12.85 -13.96
C ALA A 21 7.00 -14.33 -13.55
N GLN A 22 6.68 -14.62 -12.29
CA GLN A 22 6.41 -15.97 -11.77
C GLN A 22 5.05 -16.54 -12.26
N VAL A 23 4.11 -15.66 -12.67
CA VAL A 23 2.74 -16.04 -13.10
C VAL A 23 2.61 -15.85 -14.63
N SER A 24 3.45 -16.54 -15.37
CA SER A 24 3.62 -16.37 -16.82
C SER A 24 2.39 -16.76 -17.65
N GLU A 25 1.51 -17.60 -17.12
CA GLU A 25 0.26 -17.99 -17.75
C GLU A 25 -0.77 -16.84 -17.83
N ILE A 26 -0.65 -15.85 -16.95
CA ILE A 26 -1.47 -14.62 -16.95
C ILE A 26 -0.68 -13.47 -17.58
N PHE A 27 0.49 -13.16 -17.04
CA PHE A 27 1.31 -12.02 -17.44
C PHE A 27 2.30 -12.42 -18.54
N THR A 28 1.84 -12.39 -19.80
CA THR A 28 2.66 -12.88 -20.94
C THR A 28 3.76 -11.90 -21.33
N ASP A 29 3.48 -10.61 -21.28
CA ASP A 29 4.42 -9.53 -21.56
C ASP A 29 4.42 -8.53 -20.42
N ILE A 30 5.60 -8.20 -19.93
CA ILE A 30 5.78 -7.28 -18.81
C ILE A 30 6.72 -6.15 -19.24
N MET A 31 6.29 -4.91 -19.01
CA MET A 31 7.14 -3.73 -19.12
C MET A 31 7.22 -3.04 -17.77
N LEU A 32 8.43 -2.74 -17.32
CA LEU A 32 8.69 -1.91 -16.14
C LEU A 32 9.17 -0.53 -16.58
N ALA A 33 8.48 0.52 -16.13
CA ALA A 33 8.79 1.90 -16.48
C ALA A 33 8.94 2.81 -15.26
N SER A 34 9.84 3.77 -15.33
CA SER A 34 10.00 4.81 -14.32
C SER A 34 10.80 5.99 -14.89
N ARG A 35 10.88 7.08 -14.14
CA ARG A 35 11.74 8.24 -14.50
C ARG A 35 13.22 7.87 -14.64
N THR A 36 13.67 6.82 -13.95
CA THR A 36 15.06 6.37 -13.96
C THR A 36 15.14 4.99 -14.60
N LYS A 37 15.31 4.95 -15.93
CA LYS A 37 15.38 3.70 -16.71
C LYS A 37 16.43 2.73 -16.18
N SER A 38 17.58 3.21 -15.70
CA SER A 38 18.65 2.36 -15.16
C SER A 38 18.20 1.53 -13.94
N LYS A 39 17.24 2.03 -13.11
CA LYS A 39 16.63 1.24 -12.03
C LYS A 39 15.76 0.11 -12.60
N CYS A 40 14.98 0.39 -13.64
CA CYS A 40 14.19 -0.64 -14.34
C CYS A 40 15.10 -1.73 -14.93
N ASP A 41 16.18 -1.33 -15.60
CA ASP A 41 17.15 -2.26 -16.20
C ASP A 41 17.85 -3.11 -15.12
N ALA A 42 18.15 -2.54 -13.96
CA ALA A 42 18.72 -3.27 -12.83
C ALA A 42 17.78 -4.33 -12.27
N ILE A 43 16.50 -4.00 -12.12
CA ILE A 43 15.46 -4.96 -11.68
C ILE A 43 15.30 -6.06 -12.74
N ALA A 44 15.14 -5.70 -14.01
CA ALA A 44 14.94 -6.66 -15.10
C ALA A 44 16.08 -7.71 -15.18
N LYS A 45 17.31 -7.32 -14.88
CA LYS A 45 18.47 -8.24 -14.85
C LYS A 45 18.44 -9.27 -13.72
N THR A 46 17.60 -9.09 -12.71
CA THR A 46 17.45 -10.04 -11.59
C THR A 46 16.36 -11.09 -11.83
N ILE A 47 15.71 -11.06 -12.98
CA ILE A 47 14.56 -11.91 -13.31
C ILE A 47 14.95 -12.80 -14.50
N ASP A 48 14.78 -14.12 -14.35
CA ASP A 48 15.11 -15.12 -15.38
C ASP A 48 14.16 -15.12 -16.60
N ARG A 49 13.42 -14.03 -16.79
CA ARG A 49 12.47 -13.84 -17.88
C ARG A 49 12.72 -12.48 -18.54
N GLN A 50 12.45 -12.38 -19.82
CA GLN A 50 12.57 -11.11 -20.53
C GLN A 50 11.54 -10.10 -20.00
N ILE A 51 12.02 -9.00 -19.43
CA ILE A 51 11.25 -7.85 -18.98
C ILE A 51 11.65 -6.66 -19.86
N GLN A 52 10.66 -6.03 -20.49
CA GLN A 52 10.90 -4.79 -21.23
C GLN A 52 11.06 -3.63 -20.24
N THR A 53 11.86 -2.64 -20.57
CA THR A 53 12.09 -1.48 -19.72
C THR A 53 11.94 -0.19 -20.49
N ALA A 54 11.35 0.82 -19.88
CA ALA A 54 11.18 2.14 -20.46
C ALA A 54 11.50 3.26 -19.46
N GLN A 55 11.82 4.43 -19.99
CA GLN A 55 11.79 5.66 -19.24
C GLN A 55 10.43 6.32 -19.45
N VAL A 56 9.82 6.84 -18.38
CA VAL A 56 8.58 7.62 -18.45
C VAL A 56 8.49 8.53 -17.23
N ASP A 57 8.07 9.75 -17.46
CA ASP A 57 7.63 10.65 -16.40
C ASP A 57 6.12 10.49 -16.21
N ALA A 58 5.71 9.93 -15.08
CA ALA A 58 4.31 9.68 -14.77
C ALA A 58 3.51 10.96 -14.47
N ASP A 59 4.17 12.10 -14.28
CA ASP A 59 3.51 13.42 -14.21
C ASP A 59 3.18 13.97 -15.61
N ASN A 60 3.70 13.35 -16.69
CA ASN A 60 3.51 13.77 -18.08
C ASN A 60 2.51 12.83 -18.79
N VAL A 61 1.21 13.17 -18.74
CA VAL A 61 0.14 12.36 -19.36
C VAL A 61 0.39 12.07 -20.86
N PRO A 62 0.81 13.03 -21.72
CA PRO A 62 1.15 12.74 -23.11
C PRO A 62 2.26 11.69 -23.29
N GLU A 63 3.28 11.70 -22.43
CA GLU A 63 4.37 10.72 -22.46
C GLU A 63 3.88 9.33 -22.05
N LEU A 64 3.05 9.25 -21.00
CA LEU A 64 2.37 8.01 -20.59
C LEU A 64 1.51 7.43 -21.71
N VAL A 65 0.68 8.26 -22.35
CA VAL A 65 -0.19 7.85 -23.46
C VAL A 65 0.64 7.32 -24.64
N ALA A 66 1.75 7.98 -24.98
CA ALA A 66 2.64 7.51 -26.03
C ALA A 66 3.25 6.13 -25.70
N LEU A 67 3.70 5.93 -24.46
CA LEU A 67 4.23 4.65 -23.98
C LEU A 67 3.16 3.55 -24.01
N ILE A 68 1.94 3.85 -23.51
CA ILE A 68 0.82 2.92 -23.53
C ILE A 68 0.48 2.51 -24.96
N ARG A 69 0.35 3.45 -25.89
CA ARG A 69 0.06 3.16 -27.30
C ARG A 69 1.16 2.34 -27.99
N MET A 70 2.43 2.55 -27.61
CA MET A 70 3.55 1.77 -28.13
C MET A 70 3.54 0.33 -27.59
N PHE A 71 3.37 0.16 -26.28
CA PHE A 71 3.43 -1.15 -25.63
C PHE A 71 2.10 -1.90 -25.71
N GLN A 72 0.96 -1.21 -25.77
CA GLN A 72 -0.41 -1.77 -25.81
C GLN A 72 -0.68 -2.74 -24.65
N PRO A 73 -0.54 -2.31 -23.38
CA PRO A 73 -0.87 -3.16 -22.24
C PRO A 73 -2.39 -3.31 -22.09
N ASP A 74 -2.82 -4.40 -21.46
CA ASP A 74 -4.21 -4.58 -21.03
C ASP A 74 -4.49 -3.81 -19.74
N MET A 75 -3.45 -3.60 -18.91
CA MET A 75 -3.59 -2.89 -17.65
C MET A 75 -2.28 -2.21 -17.22
N ILE A 76 -2.42 -1.18 -16.39
CA ILE A 76 -1.33 -0.55 -15.64
C ILE A 76 -1.40 -1.00 -14.18
N ILE A 77 -0.24 -1.39 -13.63
CA ILE A 77 -0.01 -1.56 -12.19
C ILE A 77 0.84 -0.38 -11.75
N ASN A 78 0.21 0.56 -11.03
CA ASN A 78 0.87 1.75 -10.53
C ASN A 78 1.42 1.50 -9.13
N VAL A 79 2.74 1.52 -9.01
CA VAL A 79 3.50 1.47 -7.75
C VAL A 79 4.53 2.60 -7.69
N ALA A 80 4.19 3.71 -8.35
CA ALA A 80 4.90 4.98 -8.23
C ALA A 80 4.48 5.72 -6.95
N LEU A 81 4.81 7.00 -6.83
CA LEU A 81 4.34 7.78 -5.70
C LEU A 81 2.87 8.18 -5.89
N PRO A 82 2.10 8.36 -4.81
CA PRO A 82 0.67 8.65 -4.87
C PRO A 82 0.33 9.95 -5.62
N TYR A 83 1.28 10.88 -5.74
CA TYR A 83 1.13 12.12 -6.50
C TYR A 83 0.81 11.91 -7.99
N GLN A 84 1.22 10.76 -8.56
CA GLN A 84 1.05 10.45 -9.97
C GLN A 84 -0.28 9.74 -10.31
N ASP A 85 -1.05 9.31 -9.32
CA ASP A 85 -2.21 8.44 -9.52
C ASP A 85 -3.22 9.02 -10.51
N LEU A 86 -3.62 10.29 -10.33
CA LEU A 86 -4.62 10.91 -11.22
C LEU A 86 -4.11 11.09 -12.65
N HIS A 87 -2.82 11.42 -12.85
CA HIS A 87 -2.22 11.51 -14.18
C HIS A 87 -2.22 10.16 -14.88
N ILE A 88 -1.90 9.08 -14.13
CA ILE A 88 -1.93 7.72 -14.70
C ILE A 88 -3.37 7.30 -14.99
N MET A 89 -4.33 7.62 -14.12
CA MET A 89 -5.76 7.36 -14.35
C MET A 89 -6.28 8.11 -15.58
N ASP A 90 -5.86 9.38 -15.82
CA ASP A 90 -6.20 10.11 -17.02
C ASP A 90 -5.62 9.46 -18.29
N ALA A 91 -4.37 8.99 -18.24
CA ALA A 91 -3.78 8.25 -19.35
C ALA A 91 -4.52 6.92 -19.63
N CYS A 92 -4.98 6.22 -18.57
CA CYS A 92 -5.80 5.00 -18.69
C CYS A 92 -7.15 5.31 -19.38
N LEU A 93 -7.81 6.41 -19.02
CA LEU A 93 -9.06 6.84 -19.65
C LEU A 93 -8.88 7.21 -21.14
N GLU A 94 -7.77 7.86 -21.50
CA GLU A 94 -7.50 8.23 -22.89
C GLU A 94 -7.22 6.99 -23.75
N THR A 95 -6.65 5.95 -23.15
CA THR A 95 -6.19 4.75 -23.88
C THR A 95 -7.10 3.53 -23.69
N ASN A 96 -8.14 3.62 -22.84
CA ASN A 96 -9.06 2.54 -22.47
C ASN A 96 -8.34 1.33 -21.83
N ILE A 97 -7.43 1.59 -20.86
CA ILE A 97 -6.64 0.58 -20.18
C ILE A 97 -7.10 0.47 -18.72
N HIS A 98 -7.09 -0.74 -18.16
CA HIS A 98 -7.39 -0.96 -16.74
C HIS A 98 -6.27 -0.40 -15.85
N TYR A 99 -6.64 -0.01 -14.63
CA TYR A 99 -5.76 0.59 -13.65
C TYR A 99 -5.79 -0.16 -12.32
N LEU A 100 -4.65 -0.21 -11.65
CA LEU A 100 -4.51 -0.71 -10.27
C LEU A 100 -3.42 0.10 -9.59
N ASP A 101 -3.63 0.49 -8.33
CA ASP A 101 -2.63 1.08 -7.45
C ASP A 101 -2.55 0.40 -6.09
N THR A 102 -1.64 0.86 -5.24
CA THR A 102 -1.40 0.31 -3.89
C THR A 102 -1.62 1.30 -2.76
N ALA A 103 -2.11 2.50 -3.06
CA ALA A 103 -2.36 3.59 -2.12
C ALA A 103 -3.45 4.51 -2.67
N ASN A 104 -3.77 5.60 -1.96
CA ASN A 104 -4.64 6.66 -2.46
C ASN A 104 -3.83 7.81 -3.04
N TYR A 105 -4.45 8.62 -3.91
CA TYR A 105 -3.87 9.89 -4.37
C TYR A 105 -3.63 10.85 -3.19
N GLU A 106 -2.49 11.52 -3.23
CA GLU A 106 -2.11 12.57 -2.27
C GLU A 106 -1.59 13.81 -3.03
N PRO A 107 -2.12 15.02 -2.75
CA PRO A 107 -1.54 16.24 -3.28
C PRO A 107 -0.11 16.46 -2.75
N ILE A 108 0.79 16.95 -3.62
CA ILE A 108 2.20 17.15 -3.24
C ILE A 108 2.40 18.29 -2.22
N ASP A 109 1.52 19.27 -2.26
CA ASP A 109 1.55 20.50 -1.45
C ASP A 109 0.66 20.44 -0.20
N GLU A 110 -0.16 19.38 -0.07
CA GLU A 110 -1.05 19.16 1.08
C GLU A 110 -0.96 17.69 1.51
N ALA A 111 -0.60 17.44 2.76
CA ALA A 111 -0.63 16.10 3.32
C ALA A 111 -2.08 15.72 3.65
N LYS A 112 -2.81 15.23 2.66
CA LYS A 112 -4.20 14.85 2.78
C LYS A 112 -4.44 13.52 2.08
N PHE A 113 -4.76 12.53 2.87
CA PHE A 113 -4.98 11.15 2.43
C PHE A 113 -6.49 10.90 2.34
N CYS A 114 -7.01 10.70 1.13
CA CYS A 114 -8.42 10.31 0.92
C CYS A 114 -8.63 9.78 -0.50
N TYR A 115 -9.62 8.89 -0.64
CA TYR A 115 -9.96 8.28 -1.93
C TYR A 115 -10.88 9.15 -2.80
N GLN A 116 -11.43 10.25 -2.30
CA GLN A 116 -12.47 11.01 -3.00
C GLN A 116 -12.05 11.41 -4.42
N TRP A 117 -10.81 11.89 -4.60
CA TRP A 117 -10.33 12.28 -5.94
C TRP A 117 -10.34 11.13 -6.95
N GLN A 118 -10.00 9.92 -6.51
CA GLN A 118 -10.00 8.74 -7.37
C GLN A 118 -11.41 8.17 -7.56
N TRP A 119 -12.28 8.21 -6.51
CA TRP A 119 -13.68 7.81 -6.63
C TRP A 119 -14.46 8.68 -7.62
N ASP A 120 -14.11 9.94 -7.78
CA ASP A 120 -14.75 10.86 -8.75
C ASP A 120 -14.53 10.41 -10.20
N TYR A 121 -13.55 9.54 -10.47
CA TYR A 121 -13.35 8.91 -11.77
C TYR A 121 -14.34 7.78 -12.08
N HIS A 122 -15.14 7.34 -11.13
CA HIS A 122 -15.98 6.14 -11.28
C HIS A 122 -16.85 6.16 -12.55
N HIS A 123 -17.57 7.24 -12.81
CA HIS A 123 -18.45 7.35 -14.00
C HIS A 123 -17.65 7.30 -15.29
N ARG A 124 -16.54 8.00 -15.36
CA ARG A 124 -15.66 8.05 -16.54
C ARG A 124 -15.09 6.67 -16.88
N PHE A 125 -14.61 5.92 -15.87
CA PHE A 125 -14.14 4.55 -16.03
C PHE A 125 -15.27 3.59 -16.45
N LYS A 126 -16.44 3.74 -15.85
CA LYS A 126 -17.62 2.93 -16.17
C LYS A 126 -18.09 3.14 -17.61
N GLU A 127 -18.16 4.38 -18.09
CA GLU A 127 -18.52 4.72 -19.46
C GLU A 127 -17.56 4.15 -20.50
N LYS A 128 -16.27 4.08 -20.13
CA LYS A 128 -15.22 3.49 -20.97
C LYS A 128 -15.17 1.96 -20.93
N GLY A 129 -15.93 1.32 -20.05
CA GLY A 129 -15.92 -0.13 -19.87
C GLY A 129 -14.64 -0.65 -19.23
N ILE A 130 -13.86 0.21 -18.57
CA ILE A 130 -12.61 -0.13 -17.87
C ILE A 130 -12.77 -0.09 -16.35
N MET A 131 -11.85 -0.75 -15.65
CA MET A 131 -11.84 -0.84 -14.20
C MET A 131 -10.59 -0.20 -13.61
N ALA A 132 -10.75 0.49 -12.48
CA ALA A 132 -9.69 0.83 -11.55
C ALA A 132 -9.90 0.09 -10.23
N LEU A 133 -8.85 -0.58 -9.73
CA LEU A 133 -8.79 -1.19 -8.41
C LEU A 133 -7.83 -0.37 -7.54
N LEU A 134 -8.36 0.21 -6.47
CA LEU A 134 -7.63 1.13 -5.61
C LEU A 134 -7.13 0.45 -4.34
N GLY A 135 -5.97 0.90 -3.87
CA GLY A 135 -5.40 0.46 -2.62
C GLY A 135 -5.12 -1.04 -2.57
N CYS A 136 -4.58 -1.61 -3.64
CA CYS A 136 -4.31 -3.04 -3.74
C CYS A 136 -2.90 -3.39 -3.21
N GLY A 137 -2.63 -2.93 -1.98
CA GLY A 137 -1.43 -3.26 -1.20
C GLY A 137 -1.76 -4.19 -0.04
N PHE A 138 -1.08 -4.02 1.09
CA PHE A 138 -1.44 -4.75 2.30
C PHE A 138 -2.38 -3.91 3.17
N ASP A 139 -1.95 -2.76 3.57
CA ASP A 139 -2.65 -1.66 4.23
C ASP A 139 -2.32 -0.35 3.47
N PRO A 140 -3.27 0.07 2.63
CA PRO A 140 -4.56 -0.51 2.27
C PRO A 140 -4.46 -1.76 1.38
N GLY A 141 -5.49 -2.62 1.50
CA GLY A 141 -5.69 -3.73 0.55
C GLY A 141 -6.01 -5.07 1.20
N VAL A 142 -5.02 -5.83 1.66
CA VAL A 142 -5.25 -7.11 2.35
C VAL A 142 -6.10 -6.92 3.60
N THR A 143 -5.91 -5.83 4.36
CA THR A 143 -6.73 -5.47 5.52
C THR A 143 -8.20 -5.25 5.17
N ASN A 144 -8.46 -4.65 3.99
CA ASN A 144 -9.80 -4.53 3.44
C ASN A 144 -10.41 -5.90 3.14
N VAL A 145 -9.65 -6.79 2.49
CA VAL A 145 -10.09 -8.16 2.17
C VAL A 145 -10.26 -8.98 3.44
N PHE A 146 -9.39 -8.85 4.44
CA PHE A 146 -9.53 -9.50 5.74
C PHE A 146 -10.84 -9.08 6.43
N THR A 147 -11.18 -7.81 6.37
CA THR A 147 -12.45 -7.30 6.92
C THR A 147 -13.65 -7.87 6.15
N ALA A 148 -13.59 -7.92 4.82
CA ALA A 148 -14.63 -8.51 3.98
C ALA A 148 -14.77 -10.02 4.22
N TYR A 149 -13.65 -10.73 4.39
CA TYR A 149 -13.62 -12.15 4.74
C TYR A 149 -14.25 -12.42 6.12
N ALA A 150 -13.84 -11.65 7.12
CA ALA A 150 -14.43 -11.73 8.46
C ALA A 150 -15.94 -11.48 8.41
N LYS A 151 -16.39 -10.43 7.71
CA LYS A 151 -17.82 -10.13 7.53
C LYS A 151 -18.58 -11.28 6.88
N LYS A 152 -18.00 -11.88 5.84
CA LYS A 152 -18.65 -12.97 5.08
C LYS A 152 -18.79 -14.26 5.91
N HIS A 153 -17.75 -14.65 6.65
CA HIS A 153 -17.67 -15.97 7.28
C HIS A 153 -17.91 -15.95 8.79
N HIS A 154 -17.56 -14.87 9.47
CA HIS A 154 -17.48 -14.85 10.93
C HIS A 154 -18.46 -13.89 11.60
N PHE A 155 -19.05 -12.91 10.87
CA PHE A 155 -19.89 -11.90 11.48
C PHE A 155 -21.16 -11.63 10.67
N ASP A 156 -22.29 -11.53 11.37
CA ASP A 156 -23.52 -10.96 10.82
C ASP A 156 -23.47 -9.43 10.86
N ARG A 157 -22.80 -8.87 11.89
CA ARG A 157 -22.56 -7.43 12.05
C ARG A 157 -21.15 -7.21 12.64
N ILE A 158 -20.41 -6.28 12.06
CA ILE A 158 -19.15 -5.78 12.63
C ILE A 158 -19.45 -4.47 13.36
N ASP A 159 -19.15 -4.40 14.65
CA ASP A 159 -19.29 -3.18 15.46
C ASP A 159 -17.98 -2.38 15.52
N GLU A 160 -16.83 -3.06 15.71
CA GLU A 160 -15.53 -2.41 15.85
C GLU A 160 -14.48 -3.11 14.99
N LEU A 161 -13.62 -2.30 14.39
CA LEU A 161 -12.49 -2.73 13.58
C LEU A 161 -11.23 -2.01 14.04
N SER A 162 -10.18 -2.75 14.34
CA SER A 162 -8.85 -2.20 14.59
C SER A 162 -7.85 -2.87 13.63
N ILE A 163 -7.30 -2.09 12.71
CA ILE A 163 -6.19 -2.52 11.87
C ILE A 163 -4.91 -2.30 12.65
N ILE A 164 -4.03 -3.30 12.66
CA ILE A 164 -2.80 -3.25 13.45
C ILE A 164 -1.62 -3.68 12.56
N ASP A 165 -0.73 -2.73 12.28
CA ASP A 165 0.52 -2.96 11.54
C ASP A 165 1.72 -2.99 12.48
N CYS A 166 2.42 -4.11 12.47
CA CYS A 166 3.67 -4.30 13.19
C CYS A 166 4.81 -4.62 12.23
N ASN A 167 5.79 -3.74 12.19
CA ASN A 167 7.12 -4.10 11.73
C ASN A 167 8.02 -4.36 12.95
N ALA A 168 8.24 -5.65 13.27
CA ALA A 168 9.20 -6.08 14.29
C ALA A 168 10.59 -6.38 13.70
N GLY A 169 10.86 -5.89 12.48
CA GLY A 169 12.17 -5.99 11.86
C GLY A 169 13.15 -4.94 12.35
N ASP A 170 14.44 -5.24 12.19
CA ASP A 170 15.55 -4.34 12.51
C ASP A 170 16.57 -4.33 11.35
N HIS A 171 16.89 -3.15 10.86
CA HIS A 171 17.90 -2.89 9.82
C HIS A 171 19.21 -2.29 10.39
N GLY A 172 19.31 -2.11 11.71
CA GLY A 172 20.49 -1.61 12.40
C GLY A 172 20.77 -0.11 12.24
N GLN A 173 19.87 0.66 11.58
CA GLN A 173 20.03 2.12 11.47
C GLN A 173 19.32 2.82 12.63
N PRO A 174 19.91 3.87 13.21
CA PRO A 174 19.28 4.66 14.28
C PRO A 174 17.96 5.31 13.84
N PHE A 175 17.90 5.76 12.59
CA PHE A 175 16.71 6.34 11.96
C PHE A 175 16.75 6.05 10.45
N ALA A 176 15.78 5.33 9.95
CA ALA A 176 15.53 5.11 8.53
C ALA A 176 14.07 4.69 8.35
N THR A 177 13.55 4.77 7.14
CA THR A 177 12.20 4.33 6.79
C THR A 177 12.24 3.07 5.93
N ASN A 178 11.24 2.22 6.04
CA ASN A 178 11.17 0.97 5.29
C ASN A 178 10.58 1.13 3.88
N PHE A 179 9.95 2.26 3.61
CA PHE A 179 9.45 2.69 2.30
C PHE A 179 9.82 4.16 2.07
N ASN A 180 9.27 4.82 1.06
CA ASN A 180 9.66 6.19 0.70
C ASN A 180 9.66 7.12 1.93
N PRO A 181 10.80 7.73 2.29
CA PRO A 181 10.91 8.54 3.50
C PRO A 181 9.94 9.73 3.54
N GLU A 182 9.68 10.33 2.39
CA GLU A 182 8.77 11.46 2.28
C GLU A 182 7.34 11.05 2.65
N ILE A 183 6.82 9.99 2.05
CA ILE A 183 5.47 9.51 2.31
C ILE A 183 5.35 9.05 3.77
N ASN A 184 6.30 8.24 4.25
CA ASN A 184 6.30 7.77 5.64
C ASN A 184 6.30 8.92 6.66
N ILE A 185 7.16 9.93 6.48
CA ILE A 185 7.25 11.06 7.42
C ILE A 185 5.98 11.92 7.33
N ARG A 186 5.43 12.19 6.14
CA ARG A 186 4.19 12.94 5.96
C ARG A 186 3.03 12.28 6.70
N GLU A 187 2.88 10.98 6.52
CA GLU A 187 1.84 10.18 7.17
C GLU A 187 1.92 10.25 8.70
N ILE A 188 3.09 9.98 9.27
CA ILE A 188 3.27 9.86 10.73
C ILE A 188 3.25 11.22 11.43
N THR A 189 3.59 12.30 10.73
CA THR A 189 3.59 13.65 11.30
C THR A 189 2.24 14.36 11.24
N GLN A 190 1.27 13.78 10.53
CA GLN A 190 -0.11 14.26 10.53
C GLN A 190 -0.83 13.91 11.83
N ASN A 191 -1.90 14.65 12.13
CA ASN A 191 -2.81 14.30 13.19
C ASN A 191 -3.38 12.90 12.98
N GLY A 192 -3.46 12.12 14.06
CA GLY A 192 -4.16 10.85 14.03
C GLY A 192 -5.65 11.09 13.85
N ARG A 193 -6.33 10.17 13.15
CA ARG A 193 -7.77 10.28 12.90
C ARG A 193 -8.40 8.89 12.92
N TYR A 194 -9.50 8.76 13.61
CA TYR A 194 -10.26 7.51 13.66
C TYR A 194 -11.75 7.77 13.60
N TYR A 195 -12.52 6.74 13.26
CA TYR A 195 -13.97 6.83 13.18
C TYR A 195 -14.61 6.27 14.44
N GLU A 196 -15.60 6.99 15.01
CA GLU A 196 -16.40 6.52 16.15
C GLU A 196 -17.81 7.12 16.11
N ASN A 197 -18.82 6.25 16.17
CA ASN A 197 -20.25 6.61 16.26
C ASN A 197 -20.72 7.64 15.22
N GLY A 198 -20.33 7.46 13.95
CA GLY A 198 -20.75 8.33 12.86
C GLY A 198 -19.88 9.57 12.66
N GLN A 199 -18.81 9.72 13.41
CA GLN A 199 -17.95 10.89 13.38
C GLN A 199 -16.47 10.51 13.24
N TRP A 200 -15.72 11.34 12.50
CA TRP A 200 -14.28 11.32 12.51
C TRP A 200 -13.76 12.12 13.69
N ILE A 201 -12.92 11.50 14.50
CA ILE A 201 -12.28 12.11 15.66
C ILE A 201 -10.79 12.30 15.34
N GLU A 202 -10.33 13.53 15.45
CA GLU A 202 -8.94 13.90 15.22
C GLU A 202 -8.21 14.04 16.57
N ILE A 203 -6.95 13.59 16.60
CA ILE A 203 -6.06 13.67 17.76
C ILE A 203 -4.68 14.14 17.30
N ASP A 204 -3.90 14.71 18.21
CA ASP A 204 -2.52 15.08 17.90
C ASP A 204 -1.69 13.88 17.44
N ALA A 205 -0.75 14.11 16.52
CA ALA A 205 0.13 13.10 15.97
C ALA A 205 0.80 12.26 17.09
N LEU A 206 0.68 10.93 17.00
CA LEU A 206 1.30 9.96 17.91
C LEU A 206 0.95 10.19 19.42
N SER A 207 -0.13 10.90 19.72
CA SER A 207 -0.55 11.20 21.09
C SER A 207 -1.21 10.02 21.81
N ASN A 208 -1.83 9.11 21.07
CA ASN A 208 -2.49 7.92 21.61
C ASN A 208 -1.68 6.66 21.30
N SER A 209 -1.38 5.88 22.34
CA SER A 209 -0.59 4.65 22.21
C SER A 209 -0.99 3.62 23.26
N GLN A 210 -0.83 2.34 22.92
CA GLN A 210 -1.09 1.21 23.82
C GLN A 210 -0.13 0.07 23.56
N MET A 211 -0.12 -0.94 24.44
CA MET A 211 0.60 -2.19 24.18
C MET A 211 -0.33 -3.19 23.52
N PHE A 212 0.18 -3.90 22.51
CA PHE A 212 -0.48 -5.02 21.88
C PHE A 212 0.44 -6.24 21.89
N ASP A 213 -0.10 -7.41 22.27
CA ASP A 213 0.68 -8.66 22.31
C ASP A 213 0.52 -9.41 21.00
N PHE A 214 1.54 -9.30 20.15
CA PHE A 214 1.54 -9.93 18.83
C PHE A 214 1.83 -11.41 18.91
N PRO A 215 1.16 -12.24 18.07
CA PRO A 215 1.27 -13.69 18.11
C PRO A 215 2.65 -14.19 17.65
N GLU A 216 2.83 -15.51 17.78
CA GLU A 216 3.96 -16.28 17.24
C GLU A 216 5.34 -15.80 17.70
N GLY A 217 5.45 -15.32 18.95
CA GLY A 217 6.70 -14.95 19.58
C GLY A 217 7.24 -13.58 19.14
N ILE A 218 6.45 -12.75 18.43
CA ILE A 218 6.75 -11.33 18.24
C ILE A 218 6.61 -10.61 19.59
N GLY A 219 5.56 -10.97 20.38
CA GLY A 219 5.34 -10.48 21.74
C GLY A 219 4.86 -9.04 21.83
N PRO A 220 4.87 -8.45 23.03
CA PRO A 220 4.29 -7.14 23.27
C PRO A 220 5.09 -6.03 22.57
N LYS A 221 4.38 -5.19 21.81
CA LYS A 221 4.91 -4.00 21.16
C LYS A 221 4.01 -2.82 21.46
N LYS A 222 4.61 -1.63 21.53
CA LYS A 222 3.87 -0.38 21.60
C LYS A 222 3.37 0.00 20.23
N ILE A 223 2.06 0.22 20.13
CA ILE A 223 1.40 0.69 18.91
C ILE A 223 0.87 2.10 19.13
N TYR A 224 0.88 2.90 18.06
CA TYR A 224 0.43 4.28 18.05
C TYR A 224 -0.76 4.41 17.12
N LEU A 225 -1.79 5.13 17.56
CA LEU A 225 -2.93 5.45 16.71
C LEU A 225 -2.51 6.52 15.69
N ILE A 226 -2.68 6.18 14.41
CA ILE A 226 -2.52 7.11 13.30
C ILE A 226 -3.77 7.06 12.41
N TYR A 227 -3.84 7.91 11.41
CA TYR A 227 -4.83 7.76 10.34
C TYR A 227 -4.24 6.94 9.20
N HIS A 228 -5.09 6.10 8.59
CA HIS A 228 -4.75 5.42 7.34
C HIS A 228 -5.98 5.33 6.44
N GLU A 229 -5.78 5.44 5.13
CA GLU A 229 -6.85 5.70 4.17
C GLU A 229 -7.88 4.59 4.01
N GLU A 230 -7.54 3.31 4.25
CA GLU A 230 -8.51 2.23 4.13
C GLU A 230 -9.66 2.34 5.13
N LEU A 231 -9.47 3.04 6.24
CA LEU A 231 -10.58 3.32 7.16
C LEU A 231 -11.71 4.05 6.46
N GLU A 232 -11.39 4.93 5.49
CA GLU A 232 -12.39 5.70 4.75
C GLU A 232 -13.26 4.81 3.86
N SER A 233 -12.64 3.88 3.12
CA SER A 233 -13.36 2.95 2.27
C SER A 233 -14.11 1.90 3.06
N LEU A 234 -13.53 1.38 4.15
CA LEU A 234 -14.14 0.37 5.00
C LEU A 234 -15.42 0.87 5.67
N ILE A 235 -15.41 2.07 6.29
CA ILE A 235 -16.63 2.63 6.90
C ILE A 235 -17.68 3.01 5.86
N LYS A 236 -17.29 3.34 4.63
CA LYS A 236 -18.21 3.61 3.53
C LYS A 236 -18.96 2.34 3.09
N HIS A 237 -18.28 1.20 3.06
CA HIS A 237 -18.84 -0.04 2.55
C HIS A 237 -19.41 -0.96 3.65
N PHE A 238 -18.92 -0.86 4.89
CA PHE A 238 -19.44 -1.57 6.05
C PHE A 238 -20.10 -0.59 7.03
N THR A 239 -21.32 -0.19 6.72
CA THR A 239 -22.07 0.86 7.46
C THR A 239 -22.45 0.50 8.88
N ASP A 240 -22.31 -0.77 9.27
CA ASP A 240 -22.56 -1.25 10.63
C ASP A 240 -21.41 -0.90 11.60
N ILE A 241 -20.23 -0.59 11.10
CA ILE A 241 -19.03 -0.28 11.90
C ILE A 241 -19.27 1.00 12.70
N LYS A 242 -19.22 0.89 14.02
CA LYS A 242 -19.33 2.00 14.96
C LYS A 242 -17.99 2.62 15.31
N LYS A 243 -16.92 1.81 15.26
CA LYS A 243 -15.57 2.27 15.55
C LYS A 243 -14.58 1.61 14.60
N ALA A 244 -13.71 2.44 13.99
CA ALA A 244 -12.61 1.99 13.15
C ALA A 244 -11.34 2.75 13.48
N THR A 245 -10.25 2.01 13.75
CA THR A 245 -8.94 2.55 14.14
C THR A 245 -7.81 1.90 13.36
N PHE A 246 -6.74 2.64 13.14
CA PHE A 246 -5.50 2.11 12.60
C PHE A 246 -4.35 2.35 13.59
N TRP A 247 -3.53 1.32 13.79
CA TRP A 247 -2.44 1.31 14.75
C TRP A 247 -1.15 0.81 14.09
N MET A 248 -0.04 1.50 14.32
CA MET A 248 1.26 1.12 13.78
C MET A 248 2.34 1.11 14.85
N THR A 249 3.32 0.21 14.71
CA THR A 249 4.47 0.14 15.60
C THR A 249 5.59 1.07 15.15
N PHE A 250 6.21 1.73 16.13
CA PHE A 250 7.46 2.49 15.92
C PHE A 250 8.43 2.20 17.06
N SER A 251 9.72 2.09 16.74
CA SER A 251 10.74 1.96 17.78
C SER A 251 10.92 3.29 18.55
N ASP A 252 11.34 3.21 19.81
CA ASP A 252 11.62 4.41 20.61
C ASP A 252 12.72 5.27 19.97
N SER A 253 13.70 4.63 19.32
CA SER A 253 14.73 5.35 18.55
C SER A 253 14.11 6.15 17.42
N TYR A 254 13.24 5.52 16.62
CA TYR A 254 12.54 6.20 15.51
C TYR A 254 11.75 7.42 16.00
N ILE A 255 10.90 7.25 17.02
CA ILE A 255 10.09 8.32 17.59
C ILE A 255 10.96 9.47 18.14
N THR A 256 12.08 9.14 18.79
CA THR A 256 12.99 10.14 19.34
C THR A 256 13.59 11.00 18.23
N HIS A 257 14.11 10.39 17.18
CA HIS A 257 14.69 11.12 16.06
C HIS A 257 13.64 11.93 15.30
N LEU A 258 12.46 11.34 15.05
CA LEU A 258 11.37 12.04 14.38
C LEU A 258 10.97 13.31 15.11
N LYS A 259 10.79 13.25 16.43
CA LYS A 259 10.47 14.43 17.26
C LYS A 259 11.53 15.52 17.16
N VAL A 260 12.81 15.18 17.17
CA VAL A 260 13.88 16.16 16.98
C VAL A 260 13.79 16.81 15.61
N LEU A 261 13.59 16.01 14.55
CA LEU A 261 13.47 16.51 13.19
C LEU A 261 12.23 17.42 13.01
N GLN A 262 11.10 17.08 13.65
CA GLN A 262 9.92 17.94 13.67
C GLN A 262 10.19 19.27 14.39
N ASN A 263 10.79 19.21 15.58
CA ASN A 263 11.05 20.40 16.41
C ASN A 263 11.98 21.41 15.72
N ILE A 264 12.91 20.96 14.89
CA ILE A 264 13.80 21.82 14.11
C ILE A 264 13.26 22.14 12.69
N GLY A 265 12.05 21.68 12.35
CA GLY A 265 11.38 21.96 11.08
C GLY A 265 11.89 21.17 9.88
N MET A 266 12.63 20.06 10.08
CA MET A 266 13.15 19.25 8.97
C MET A 266 12.08 18.38 8.28
N THR A 267 10.91 18.23 8.89
CA THR A 267 9.77 17.51 8.31
C THR A 267 8.78 18.39 7.54
N ARG A 268 9.06 19.69 7.42
CA ARG A 268 8.22 20.65 6.70
C ARG A 268 8.17 20.35 5.22
N ILE A 269 6.97 20.47 4.64
CA ILE A 269 6.71 20.32 3.19
C ILE A 269 6.69 21.67 2.44
N ASP A 270 6.55 22.79 3.17
CA ASP A 270 6.63 24.14 2.62
C ASP A 270 8.09 24.57 2.46
N PRO A 271 8.42 25.33 1.39
CA PRO A 271 9.78 25.74 1.11
C PRO A 271 10.30 26.76 2.12
N VAL A 272 11.62 26.71 2.36
CA VAL A 272 12.40 27.72 3.11
C VAL A 272 13.48 28.29 2.21
N MET A 273 13.82 29.58 2.42
CA MET A 273 14.91 30.23 1.69
C MET A 273 16.26 29.87 2.31
N PHE A 274 17.18 29.33 1.51
CA PHE A 274 18.57 29.08 1.88
C PHE A 274 19.50 29.59 0.76
N GLU A 275 20.33 30.57 1.08
CA GLU A 275 21.28 31.18 0.12
C GLU A 275 20.65 31.60 -1.22
N GLY A 276 19.44 32.19 -1.14
CA GLY A 276 18.70 32.67 -2.32
C GLY A 276 18.00 31.57 -3.15
N LYS A 277 17.96 30.35 -2.66
CA LYS A 277 17.23 29.22 -3.29
C LYS A 277 16.11 28.72 -2.36
N GLU A 278 14.99 28.33 -2.92
CA GLU A 278 13.96 27.61 -2.20
C GLU A 278 14.36 26.16 -2.00
N ILE A 279 14.26 25.68 -0.77
CA ILE A 279 14.52 24.29 -0.39
C ILE A 279 13.33 23.80 0.46
N VAL A 280 12.74 22.67 0.10
CA VAL A 280 11.77 21.96 0.93
C VAL A 280 12.54 21.09 1.93
N PRO A 281 12.46 21.35 3.27
CA PRO A 281 13.25 20.63 4.26
C PRO A 281 13.10 19.12 4.20
N LEU A 282 11.86 18.61 4.02
CA LEU A 282 11.58 17.18 3.90
C LEU A 282 12.27 16.55 2.67
N GLN A 283 12.35 17.27 1.54
CA GLN A 283 13.06 16.77 0.34
C GLN A 283 14.57 16.68 0.58
N PHE A 284 15.13 17.62 1.34
CA PHE A 284 16.54 17.54 1.76
C PHE A 284 16.76 16.39 2.74
N LEU A 285 15.89 16.22 3.73
CA LEU A 285 15.94 15.09 4.67
C LEU A 285 15.90 13.75 3.93
N LYS A 286 14.98 13.60 2.98
CA LYS A 286 14.90 12.41 2.12
C LYS A 286 16.21 12.12 1.37
N ALA A 287 16.90 13.15 0.90
CA ALA A 287 18.16 12.98 0.17
C ALA A 287 19.33 12.49 1.03
N VAL A 288 19.30 12.73 2.35
CA VAL A 288 20.36 12.30 3.29
C VAL A 288 20.03 10.98 3.99
N LEU A 289 18.77 10.55 3.98
CA LEU A 289 18.36 9.25 4.54
C LEU A 289 18.80 8.08 3.63
N PRO A 290 19.04 6.89 4.20
CA PRO A 290 19.28 5.69 3.41
C PRO A 290 18.11 5.41 2.44
N ASP A 291 18.42 5.00 1.20
CA ASP A 291 17.39 4.49 0.29
C ASP A 291 16.79 3.21 0.90
N PRO A 292 15.47 3.12 1.10
CA PRO A 292 14.83 1.95 1.69
C PRO A 292 15.17 0.63 0.97
N SER A 293 15.41 0.67 -0.34
CA SER A 293 15.81 -0.52 -1.10
C SER A 293 17.20 -1.06 -0.69
N SER A 294 18.08 -0.20 -0.17
CA SER A 294 19.40 -0.59 0.34
C SER A 294 19.36 -1.30 1.69
N LEU A 295 18.26 -1.15 2.43
CA LEU A 295 18.08 -1.77 3.74
C LEU A 295 17.66 -3.24 3.64
N GLY A 296 17.17 -3.69 2.48
CA GLY A 296 16.67 -5.05 2.29
C GLY A 296 17.62 -6.15 2.77
N PRO A 297 18.91 -6.16 2.40
CA PRO A 297 19.86 -7.19 2.84
C PRO A 297 20.23 -7.08 4.32
N LEU A 298 19.93 -5.98 4.97
CA LEU A 298 20.28 -5.72 6.38
C LEU A 298 19.12 -6.03 7.32
N THR A 299 17.88 -5.94 6.83
CA THR A 299 16.67 -6.06 7.65
C THR A 299 16.42 -7.52 8.04
N LYS A 300 16.27 -7.77 9.33
CA LYS A 300 15.98 -9.07 9.92
C LYS A 300 14.73 -8.99 10.76
N GLY A 301 14.03 -10.12 10.92
CA GLY A 301 12.82 -10.20 11.72
C GLY A 301 11.56 -10.31 10.86
N ARG A 302 10.42 -9.89 11.41
CA ARG A 302 9.11 -10.17 10.80
C ARG A 302 8.17 -8.98 10.90
N THR A 303 7.26 -8.90 9.96
CA THR A 303 6.05 -8.08 10.08
C THR A 303 4.89 -8.93 10.61
N CYS A 304 3.92 -8.29 11.24
CA CYS A 304 2.63 -8.88 11.57
C CYS A 304 1.55 -7.82 11.35
N ILE A 305 0.78 -7.99 10.29
CA ILE A 305 -0.25 -7.02 9.92
C ILE A 305 -1.61 -7.72 9.87
N GLY A 306 -2.64 -7.12 10.46
CA GLY A 306 -3.95 -7.75 10.50
C GLY A 306 -5.06 -6.90 11.09
N CYS A 307 -6.22 -7.52 11.25
CA CYS A 307 -7.45 -6.89 11.69
C CYS A 307 -7.99 -7.58 12.94
N VAL A 308 -8.14 -6.81 14.01
CA VAL A 308 -8.98 -7.20 15.15
C VAL A 308 -10.40 -6.74 14.88
N VAL A 309 -11.32 -7.69 14.80
CA VAL A 309 -12.72 -7.45 14.43
C VAL A 309 -13.61 -7.87 15.59
N GLN A 310 -14.50 -6.99 16.01
CA GLN A 310 -15.46 -7.25 17.07
C GLN A 310 -16.88 -7.03 16.56
N GLY A 311 -17.79 -7.91 16.93
CA GLY A 311 -19.17 -7.83 16.43
C GLY A 311 -20.04 -8.99 16.93
N GLU A 312 -21.02 -9.35 16.13
CA GLU A 312 -21.96 -10.43 16.45
C GLU A 312 -22.06 -11.46 15.33
N LYS A 313 -22.20 -12.73 15.73
CA LYS A 313 -22.60 -13.87 14.90
C LYS A 313 -23.65 -14.67 15.64
N ASP A 314 -24.79 -14.95 14.99
CA ASP A 314 -25.90 -15.69 15.59
C ASP A 314 -26.34 -15.12 16.96
N ALA A 315 -26.41 -13.78 17.06
CA ALA A 315 -26.70 -13.01 18.27
C ALA A 315 -25.70 -13.22 19.43
N GLN A 316 -24.52 -13.75 19.17
CA GLN A 316 -23.44 -13.88 20.14
C GLN A 316 -22.31 -12.93 19.81
N ARG A 317 -21.75 -12.24 20.82
CA ARG A 317 -20.56 -11.40 20.67
C ARG A 317 -19.37 -12.27 20.33
N LYS A 318 -18.55 -11.80 19.40
CA LYS A 318 -17.34 -12.44 18.93
C LYS A 318 -16.23 -11.42 18.78
N ASP A 319 -15.05 -11.77 19.26
CA ASP A 319 -13.81 -11.06 19.06
C ASP A 319 -12.87 -11.96 18.22
N TYR A 320 -12.30 -11.42 17.17
CA TYR A 320 -11.59 -12.20 16.15
C TYR A 320 -10.39 -11.44 15.62
N TYR A 321 -9.27 -12.13 15.46
CA TYR A 321 -8.07 -11.58 14.88
C TYR A 321 -7.66 -12.38 13.65
N ILE A 322 -7.53 -11.70 12.51
CA ILE A 322 -7.01 -12.23 11.25
C ILE A 322 -5.74 -11.47 10.88
N TYR A 323 -4.66 -12.18 10.57
CA TYR A 323 -3.36 -11.58 10.37
C TYR A 323 -2.46 -12.37 9.43
N ASN A 324 -1.45 -11.69 8.88
CA ASN A 324 -0.32 -12.28 8.17
C ASN A 324 0.97 -12.01 8.93
N ILE A 325 1.90 -12.95 8.86
CA ILE A 325 3.29 -12.75 9.27
C ILE A 325 4.18 -12.95 8.06
N CYS A 326 5.04 -11.96 7.76
CA CYS A 326 6.01 -12.02 6.69
C CYS A 326 7.44 -11.86 7.24
N ASN A 327 8.35 -12.72 6.82
CA ASN A 327 9.76 -12.69 7.22
C ASN A 327 10.58 -11.84 6.24
N HIS A 328 11.36 -10.88 6.76
CA HIS A 328 12.19 -9.99 5.93
C HIS A 328 13.25 -10.73 5.14
N GLU A 329 13.91 -11.70 5.76
CA GLU A 329 15.03 -12.44 5.17
C GLU A 329 14.54 -13.40 4.09
N GLU A 330 13.36 -14.04 4.28
CA GLU A 330 12.73 -14.91 3.29
C GLU A 330 12.24 -14.11 2.08
N ALA A 331 11.55 -12.99 2.30
CA ALA A 331 11.13 -12.07 1.24
C ALA A 331 12.34 -11.57 0.43
N TYR A 332 13.42 -11.19 1.13
CA TYR A 332 14.65 -10.74 0.47
C TYR A 332 15.29 -11.85 -0.36
N LYS A 333 15.33 -13.08 0.14
CA LYS A 333 15.88 -14.24 -0.58
C LYS A 333 15.09 -14.53 -1.86
N GLU A 334 13.78 -14.36 -1.85
CA GLU A 334 12.92 -14.66 -3.00
C GLU A 334 13.00 -13.58 -4.08
N VAL A 335 12.83 -12.30 -3.71
CA VAL A 335 12.65 -11.21 -4.69
C VAL A 335 13.65 -10.06 -4.52
N GLY A 336 14.61 -10.17 -3.57
CA GLY A 336 15.61 -9.14 -3.28
C GLY A 336 15.02 -7.85 -2.73
N SER A 337 13.88 -7.93 -2.02
CA SER A 337 13.23 -6.83 -1.31
C SER A 337 12.75 -7.28 0.07
N GLN A 338 12.72 -6.37 1.04
CA GLN A 338 12.27 -6.66 2.40
C GLN A 338 10.76 -6.89 2.50
N ALA A 339 10.28 -7.40 3.66
CA ALA A 339 8.89 -7.75 3.89
C ALA A 339 7.91 -6.60 3.63
N ILE A 340 8.22 -5.35 3.98
CA ILE A 340 7.32 -4.20 3.73
C ILE A 340 7.01 -4.02 2.23
N SER A 341 8.04 -4.11 1.37
CA SER A 341 7.81 -4.07 -0.07
C SER A 341 7.13 -5.35 -0.60
N TYR A 342 7.41 -6.49 0.04
CA TYR A 342 6.85 -7.78 -0.34
C TYR A 342 5.35 -7.85 -0.01
N THR A 343 4.96 -7.45 1.19
CA THR A 343 3.56 -7.42 1.63
C THR A 343 2.70 -6.48 0.79
N THR A 344 3.27 -5.39 0.26
CA THR A 344 2.56 -4.49 -0.67
C THR A 344 2.55 -5.03 -2.11
N GLY A 345 3.66 -5.56 -2.60
CA GLY A 345 3.78 -5.94 -4.02
C GLY A 345 3.10 -7.25 -4.39
N VAL A 346 3.02 -8.22 -3.47
CA VAL A 346 2.32 -9.49 -3.71
C VAL A 346 0.82 -9.28 -3.93
N PRO A 347 0.09 -8.53 -3.07
CA PRO A 347 -1.32 -8.23 -3.30
C PRO A 347 -1.58 -7.48 -4.60
N ALA A 348 -0.71 -6.54 -4.97
CA ALA A 348 -0.84 -5.81 -6.24
C ALA A 348 -0.81 -6.76 -7.46
N MET A 349 0.10 -7.74 -7.45
CA MET A 349 0.12 -8.79 -8.49
C MET A 349 -1.14 -9.66 -8.44
N ILE A 350 -1.61 -10.04 -7.24
CA ILE A 350 -2.84 -10.85 -7.09
C ILE A 350 -4.05 -10.08 -7.61
N GLY A 351 -4.23 -8.81 -7.22
CA GLY A 351 -5.32 -7.97 -7.72
C GLY A 351 -5.31 -7.85 -9.25
N ALA A 352 -4.12 -7.62 -9.83
CA ALA A 352 -3.95 -7.60 -11.29
C ALA A 352 -4.33 -8.94 -11.94
N LYS A 353 -3.90 -10.05 -11.36
CA LYS A 353 -4.29 -11.41 -11.79
C LYS A 353 -5.82 -11.59 -11.71
N MET A 354 -6.45 -11.18 -10.62
CA MET A 354 -7.90 -11.29 -10.40
C MET A 354 -8.68 -10.47 -11.43
N MET A 355 -8.22 -9.27 -11.76
CA MET A 355 -8.81 -8.45 -12.81
C MET A 355 -8.65 -9.09 -14.19
N LEU A 356 -7.43 -9.46 -14.58
CA LEU A 356 -7.13 -10.00 -15.89
C LEU A 356 -7.74 -11.39 -16.14
N SER A 357 -7.98 -12.19 -15.10
CA SER A 357 -8.71 -13.45 -15.19
C SER A 357 -10.23 -13.28 -15.25
N GLY A 358 -10.74 -12.06 -15.04
CA GLY A 358 -12.17 -11.75 -14.98
C GLY A 358 -12.85 -12.07 -13.65
N THR A 359 -12.12 -12.58 -12.65
CA THR A 359 -12.66 -12.93 -11.33
C THR A 359 -13.12 -11.67 -10.57
N TRP A 360 -12.31 -10.59 -10.66
CA TRP A 360 -12.64 -9.28 -10.13
C TRP A 360 -12.69 -8.24 -11.26
N MET A 361 -13.64 -8.37 -12.16
CA MET A 361 -13.77 -7.45 -13.28
C MET A 361 -15.16 -6.79 -13.29
N LYS A 362 -15.15 -5.45 -13.13
CA LYS A 362 -16.36 -4.63 -13.12
C LYS A 362 -16.02 -3.21 -13.56
N PRO A 363 -16.66 -2.63 -14.60
CA PRO A 363 -16.37 -1.27 -15.03
C PRO A 363 -16.66 -0.22 -13.94
N GLY A 364 -15.69 0.67 -13.70
CA GLY A 364 -15.74 1.71 -12.67
C GLY A 364 -14.50 1.75 -11.80
N VAL A 365 -14.58 2.41 -10.65
CA VAL A 365 -13.50 2.53 -9.65
C VAL A 365 -13.95 1.88 -8.36
N PHE A 366 -13.14 0.99 -7.79
CA PHE A 366 -13.49 0.15 -6.65
C PHE A 366 -12.31 -0.02 -5.70
N ASN A 367 -12.62 -0.19 -4.41
CA ASN A 367 -11.70 -0.71 -3.41
C ASN A 367 -11.89 -2.22 -3.25
N MET A 368 -10.92 -2.91 -2.63
CA MET A 368 -10.83 -4.37 -2.64
C MET A 368 -11.96 -5.06 -1.87
N GLU A 369 -12.47 -4.46 -0.78
CA GLU A 369 -13.56 -5.00 0.03
C GLU A 369 -14.91 -5.10 -0.69
N GLN A 370 -15.02 -4.52 -1.89
CA GLN A 370 -16.25 -4.55 -2.70
C GLN A 370 -16.39 -5.82 -3.55
N PHE A 371 -15.43 -6.73 -3.46
CA PHE A 371 -15.39 -8.00 -4.19
C PHE A 371 -15.46 -9.20 -3.26
N ASP A 372 -15.71 -10.39 -3.83
CA ASP A 372 -15.65 -11.63 -3.06
C ASP A 372 -14.22 -11.87 -2.54
N PRO A 373 -14.00 -11.96 -1.22
CA PRO A 373 -12.68 -12.11 -0.63
C PRO A 373 -12.05 -13.49 -0.87
N ASP A 374 -12.86 -14.56 -0.98
CA ASP A 374 -12.34 -15.94 -0.90
C ASP A 374 -11.29 -16.27 -1.95
N PRO A 375 -11.48 -15.94 -3.25
CA PRO A 375 -10.47 -16.23 -4.25
C PRO A 375 -9.17 -15.44 -4.03
N PHE A 376 -9.25 -14.25 -3.44
CA PHE A 376 -8.06 -13.46 -3.11
C PHE A 376 -7.31 -14.07 -1.92
N MET A 377 -8.01 -14.51 -0.89
CA MET A 377 -7.46 -15.16 0.30
C MET A 377 -6.71 -16.45 -0.05
N GLU A 378 -7.25 -17.24 -0.98
CA GLU A 378 -6.57 -18.42 -1.52
C GLU A 378 -5.27 -18.05 -2.24
N ASN A 379 -5.33 -17.05 -3.14
CA ASN A 379 -4.17 -16.56 -3.87
C ASN A 379 -3.11 -15.96 -2.93
N LEU A 380 -3.51 -15.28 -1.86
CA LEU A 380 -2.60 -14.69 -0.87
C LEU A 380 -1.69 -15.77 -0.27
N THR A 381 -2.26 -16.92 0.11
CA THR A 381 -1.50 -18.08 0.61
C THR A 381 -0.60 -18.66 -0.47
N ASN A 382 -1.12 -18.86 -1.69
CA ASN A 382 -0.39 -19.50 -2.77
C ASN A 382 0.80 -18.68 -3.30
N TYR A 383 0.75 -17.35 -3.14
CA TYR A 383 1.80 -16.45 -3.62
C TYR A 383 2.73 -15.90 -2.54
N GLY A 384 2.71 -16.49 -1.33
CA GLY A 384 3.76 -16.27 -0.32
C GLY A 384 3.37 -15.38 0.85
N LEU A 385 2.08 -15.06 1.01
CA LEU A 385 1.55 -14.35 2.18
C LEU A 385 0.46 -15.18 2.88
N PRO A 386 0.82 -16.32 3.50
CA PRO A 386 -0.14 -17.12 4.25
C PRO A 386 -0.70 -16.29 5.41
N TRP A 387 -1.98 -16.43 5.64
CA TRP A 387 -2.70 -15.75 6.71
C TRP A 387 -3.18 -16.73 7.77
N LYS A 388 -3.47 -16.22 8.93
CA LYS A 388 -3.97 -16.97 10.08
C LYS A 388 -5.10 -16.24 10.76
N GLU A 389 -5.90 -16.98 11.52
CA GLU A 389 -7.01 -16.46 12.28
C GLU A 389 -7.03 -17.04 13.68
N MET A 390 -7.56 -16.29 14.62
CA MET A 390 -7.80 -16.72 16.01
C MET A 390 -9.00 -16.01 16.60
N ILE A 391 -9.73 -16.72 17.45
CA ILE A 391 -10.77 -16.14 18.32
C ILE A 391 -10.07 -15.58 19.56
N LEU A 392 -10.38 -14.34 19.92
CA LEU A 392 -9.81 -13.66 21.09
C LEU A 392 -10.68 -13.82 22.34
#